data_ba380b48e6f8d812d96c899f6c711de6
#
_entry.id   ba380b48e6f8d812d96c899f6c711de6
#
_cell.length_a   1.000
_cell.length_b   1.000
_cell.length_c   1.000
_cell.angle_alpha   90.00
_cell.angle_beta   90.00
_cell.angle_gamma   90.00
#
_symmetry.space_group_name_H-M   'P 1'
#
loop_
_entity.id
_entity.type
_entity.pdbx_description
1 polymer ?
#
loop_
_entity_poly.entity_id
_entity_poly.type
_entity_poly.pdbx_seq_one_letter_code
_entity_poly.pdbx_strand_id
1 'polypeptide(L)'
;MPQATPAEGNDSASRFGFPAVGRKKVTAAFDGGRLTSDGGVLLVAQAERAMGICARLAACIADPRDPSRVIHALDDILRARIFAIACGYEDADDLDALRDDPGFRLALGKLPGSGAGLASQPTMSRWENAPTTRELAKLMRAMIAIYCASYPAGLCCKL
;
A
#
# COMPACT_ATOMS: atom_id res chain seq x y z
N MET A 1 -51.33 9.87 8.05
CA MET A 1 -50.00 9.97 7.47
C MET A 1 -49.20 8.80 8.02
N PRO A 2 -48.86 7.75 7.21
CA PRO A 2 -48.05 6.66 7.70
C PRO A 2 -46.56 7.09 7.75
N GLN A 3 -45.96 6.90 8.90
CA GLN A 3 -44.53 7.11 9.10
C GLN A 3 -43.75 6.02 8.35
N ALA A 4 -42.82 6.44 7.51
CA ALA A 4 -41.89 5.53 6.84
C ALA A 4 -40.94 4.93 7.89
N THR A 5 -40.98 3.62 8.03
CA THR A 5 -39.99 2.83 8.78
C THR A 5 -38.65 2.98 8.12
N PRO A 6 -37.56 3.26 8.86
CA PRO A 6 -36.21 3.22 8.27
C PRO A 6 -35.92 1.80 7.76
N ALA A 7 -35.52 1.69 6.51
CA ALA A 7 -35.08 0.43 5.95
C ALA A 7 -33.90 -0.10 6.80
N GLU A 8 -34.10 -1.29 7.39
CA GLU A 8 -33.00 -2.05 8.02
C GLU A 8 -31.91 -2.25 6.97
N GLY A 9 -30.79 -1.58 7.21
CA GLY A 9 -29.60 -1.71 6.38
C GLY A 9 -29.18 -3.18 6.36
N ASN A 10 -29.30 -3.80 5.21
CA ASN A 10 -28.74 -5.11 4.93
C ASN A 10 -27.24 -5.06 5.21
N ASP A 11 -26.82 -5.56 6.36
CA ASP A 11 -25.43 -5.76 6.74
C ASP A 11 -24.88 -6.91 5.86
N SER A 12 -24.74 -6.62 4.56
CA SER A 12 -24.07 -7.51 3.64
C SER A 12 -22.61 -7.54 4.08
N ALA A 13 -22.28 -8.59 4.84
CA ALA A 13 -20.95 -8.89 5.30
C ALA A 13 -19.94 -8.56 4.20
N SER A 14 -19.14 -7.53 4.42
CA SER A 14 -18.11 -7.09 3.50
C SER A 14 -17.31 -8.32 3.06
N ARG A 15 -17.37 -8.65 1.78
CA ARG A 15 -16.60 -9.77 1.19
C ARG A 15 -15.10 -9.59 1.38
N PHE A 16 -14.69 -8.39 1.75
CA PHE A 16 -13.31 -8.03 2.03
C PHE A 16 -13.19 -7.60 3.48
N GLY A 17 -12.45 -8.37 4.27
CA GLY A 17 -12.11 -7.98 5.63
C GLY A 17 -11.09 -6.83 5.60
N PHE A 18 -11.51 -5.65 6.05
CA PHE A 18 -10.59 -4.54 6.26
C PHE A 18 -9.92 -4.68 7.63
N PRO A 19 -8.58 -4.65 7.69
CA PRO A 19 -7.90 -4.65 8.96
C PRO A 19 -8.19 -3.36 9.73
N ALA A 20 -8.29 -3.48 11.06
CA ALA A 20 -8.39 -2.30 11.90
C ALA A 20 -7.12 -1.44 11.80
N VAL A 21 -7.29 -0.11 11.88
CA VAL A 21 -6.16 0.82 12.00
C VAL A 21 -6.05 1.21 13.47
N GLY A 22 -5.06 0.65 14.16
CA GLY A 22 -4.95 0.74 15.60
C GLY A 22 -6.19 0.10 16.28
N ARG A 23 -6.95 0.91 17.05
CA ARG A 23 -8.19 0.48 17.70
C ARG A 23 -9.45 0.77 16.90
N LYS A 24 -9.33 1.34 15.70
CA LYS A 24 -10.50 1.78 14.91
C LYS A 24 -10.86 0.75 13.87
N LYS A 25 -12.12 0.29 13.90
CA LYS A 25 -12.70 -0.53 12.84
C LYS A 25 -12.83 0.30 11.58
N VAL A 26 -12.46 -0.28 10.43
CA VAL A 26 -12.59 0.32 9.11
C VAL A 26 -13.80 -0.31 8.41
N THR A 27 -14.64 0.52 7.85
CA THR A 27 -15.78 0.10 7.01
C THR A 27 -15.78 0.94 5.74
N ALA A 28 -16.21 0.33 4.63
CA ALA A 28 -16.46 1.04 3.38
C ALA A 28 -17.96 1.01 3.08
N ALA A 29 -18.51 2.12 2.63
CA ALA A 29 -19.91 2.26 2.26
C ALA A 29 -20.03 3.25 1.08
N PHE A 30 -21.16 3.17 0.35
CA PHE A 30 -21.46 4.11 -0.73
C PHE A 30 -22.46 5.17 -0.21
N ASP A 31 -22.05 5.91 0.80
CA ASP A 31 -22.88 6.87 1.52
C ASP A 31 -22.47 8.34 1.31
N GLY A 32 -21.58 8.61 0.35
CA GLY A 32 -21.10 9.95 0.02
C GLY A 32 -20.04 10.50 0.99
N GLY A 33 -19.42 9.64 1.81
CA GLY A 33 -18.29 10.01 2.67
C GLY A 33 -17.02 10.36 1.89
N ARG A 34 -15.84 10.01 2.42
CA ARG A 34 -14.58 10.21 1.68
C ARG A 34 -14.48 9.20 0.55
N LEU A 35 -14.30 9.70 -0.67
CA LEU A 35 -14.27 8.89 -1.88
C LEU A 35 -12.83 8.58 -2.30
N THR A 36 -12.61 7.40 -2.85
CA THR A 36 -11.41 7.02 -3.58
C THR A 36 -11.79 6.49 -4.95
N SER A 37 -11.02 6.81 -5.97
CA SER A 37 -11.13 6.19 -7.31
C SER A 37 -10.51 4.79 -7.33
N ASP A 38 -9.64 4.50 -6.37
CA ASP A 38 -8.75 3.35 -6.37
C ASP A 38 -9.06 2.35 -5.27
N GLY A 39 -10.33 2.00 -5.08
CA GLY A 39 -10.74 1.00 -4.09
C GLY A 39 -10.00 -0.34 -4.21
N GLY A 40 -9.54 -0.68 -5.42
CA GLY A 40 -8.70 -1.85 -5.69
C GLY A 40 -7.37 -1.88 -4.95
N VAL A 41 -6.84 -0.73 -4.51
CA VAL A 41 -5.59 -0.65 -3.73
C VAL A 41 -5.68 -1.45 -2.42
N LEU A 42 -6.88 -1.60 -1.85
CA LEU A 42 -7.08 -2.39 -0.64
C LEU A 42 -6.86 -3.90 -0.88
N LEU A 43 -7.14 -4.39 -2.08
CA LEU A 43 -6.83 -5.77 -2.49
C LEU A 43 -5.32 -5.95 -2.68
N VAL A 44 -4.66 -4.97 -3.29
CA VAL A 44 -3.19 -4.95 -3.43
C VAL A 44 -2.54 -4.98 -2.05
N ALA A 45 -3.03 -4.18 -1.11
CA ALA A 45 -2.55 -4.17 0.27
C ALA A 45 -2.78 -5.50 0.99
N GLN A 46 -3.87 -6.20 0.69
CA GLN A 46 -4.13 -7.53 1.26
C GLN A 46 -3.15 -8.57 0.69
N ALA A 47 -2.89 -8.55 -0.61
CA ALA A 47 -1.89 -9.39 -1.24
C ALA A 47 -0.48 -9.13 -0.69
N GLU A 48 -0.12 -7.85 -0.52
CA GLU A 48 1.16 -7.47 0.07
C GLU A 48 1.33 -8.00 1.50
N ARG A 49 0.29 -7.93 2.34
CA ARG A 49 0.33 -8.50 3.69
C ARG A 49 0.60 -10.02 3.69
N ALA A 50 0.10 -10.71 2.69
CA ALA A 50 0.32 -12.15 2.55
C ALA A 50 1.72 -12.50 2.04
N MET A 51 2.27 -11.67 1.15
CA MET A 51 3.54 -11.94 0.45
C MET A 51 4.76 -11.26 1.09
N GLY A 52 4.56 -10.11 1.75
CA GLY A 52 5.63 -9.33 2.39
C GLY A 52 6.67 -8.79 1.41
N ILE A 53 6.25 -8.40 0.21
CA ILE A 53 7.14 -7.94 -0.87
C ILE A 53 7.91 -6.69 -0.46
N CYS A 54 7.19 -5.68 0.05
CA CYS A 54 7.78 -4.39 0.38
C CYS A 54 8.85 -4.50 1.46
N ALA A 55 8.60 -5.29 2.51
CA ALA A 55 9.59 -5.53 3.57
C ALA A 55 10.84 -6.24 3.05
N ARG A 56 10.67 -7.22 2.15
CA ARG A 56 11.77 -7.95 1.52
C ARG A 56 12.60 -7.06 0.61
N LEU A 57 11.98 -6.15 -0.13
CA LEU A 57 12.68 -5.18 -0.98
C LEU A 57 13.35 -4.09 -0.13
N ALA A 58 12.70 -3.57 0.90
CA ALA A 58 13.30 -2.60 1.83
C ALA A 58 14.58 -3.14 2.47
N ALA A 59 14.62 -4.41 2.83
CA ALA A 59 15.81 -5.06 3.39
C ALA A 59 17.02 -5.11 2.42
N CYS A 60 16.81 -4.86 1.13
CA CYS A 60 17.88 -4.82 0.14
C CYS A 60 18.61 -3.47 0.08
N ILE A 61 18.01 -2.41 0.62
CA ILE A 61 18.46 -1.02 0.55
C ILE A 61 18.89 -0.58 1.94
N ALA A 62 20.06 0.03 2.06
CA ALA A 62 20.49 0.64 3.31
C ALA A 62 19.77 1.97 3.53
N ASP A 63 19.19 2.15 4.71
CA ASP A 63 18.62 3.45 5.12
C ASP A 63 19.62 4.17 6.02
N PRO A 64 20.34 5.18 5.51
CA PRO A 64 21.33 5.92 6.28
C PRO A 64 20.71 7.01 7.19
N ARG A 65 19.38 7.16 7.18
CA ARG A 65 18.72 8.20 7.94
C ARG A 65 18.74 7.88 9.44
N ASP A 66 18.81 8.92 10.26
CA ASP A 66 18.66 8.81 11.71
C ASP A 66 17.23 8.32 12.05
N PRO A 67 17.06 7.16 12.69
CA PRO A 67 15.75 6.61 12.99
C PRO A 67 14.84 7.55 13.80
N SER A 68 15.41 8.41 14.65
CA SER A 68 14.65 9.37 15.45
C SER A 68 14.02 10.50 14.63
N ARG A 69 14.48 10.71 13.39
CA ARG A 69 14.06 11.77 12.47
C ARG A 69 13.28 11.25 11.26
N VAL A 70 13.08 9.94 11.17
CA VAL A 70 12.34 9.30 10.07
C VAL A 70 10.84 9.48 10.29
N ILE A 71 10.18 10.22 9.40
CA ILE A 71 8.71 10.37 9.39
C ILE A 71 8.05 9.21 8.63
N HIS A 72 8.67 8.77 7.53
CA HIS A 72 8.20 7.66 6.72
C HIS A 72 9.29 6.60 6.65
N ALA A 73 8.99 5.40 7.14
CA ALA A 73 9.88 4.26 7.03
C ALA A 73 10.10 3.87 5.56
N LEU A 74 11.22 3.23 5.24
CA LEU A 74 11.55 2.88 3.86
C LEU A 74 10.53 1.90 3.27
N ASP A 75 10.06 0.94 4.04
CA ASP A 75 9.03 0.00 3.60
C ASP A 75 7.68 0.67 3.34
N ASP A 76 7.31 1.73 4.08
CA ASP A 76 6.11 2.54 3.81
C ASP A 76 6.24 3.33 2.50
N ILE A 77 7.44 3.87 2.22
CA ILE A 77 7.73 4.59 0.98
C ILE A 77 7.62 3.62 -0.21
N LEU A 78 8.27 2.45 -0.11
CA LEU A 78 8.21 1.41 -1.15
C LEU A 78 6.78 0.89 -1.35
N ARG A 79 6.05 0.69 -0.27
CA ARG A 79 4.65 0.24 -0.30
C ARG A 79 3.77 1.26 -1.04
N ALA A 80 3.89 2.54 -0.72
CA ALA A 80 3.16 3.61 -1.40
C ALA A 80 3.46 3.61 -2.91
N ARG A 81 4.73 3.47 -3.29
CA ARG A 81 5.16 3.46 -4.68
C ARG A 81 4.66 2.22 -5.44
N ILE A 82 4.82 1.04 -4.87
CA ILE A 82 4.37 -0.22 -5.48
C ILE A 82 2.86 -0.23 -5.66
N PHE A 83 2.12 0.28 -4.68
CA PHE A 83 0.65 0.36 -4.77
C PHE A 83 0.21 1.36 -5.84
N ALA A 84 0.90 2.51 -5.96
CA ALA A 84 0.64 3.48 -7.01
C ALA A 84 0.83 2.86 -8.39
N ILE A 85 1.97 2.20 -8.64
CA ILE A 85 2.25 1.50 -9.90
C ILE A 85 1.19 0.43 -10.19
N ALA A 86 0.80 -0.36 -9.18
CA ALA A 86 -0.22 -1.40 -9.33
C ALA A 86 -1.61 -0.83 -9.65
N CYS A 87 -1.89 0.43 -9.30
CA CYS A 87 -3.12 1.15 -9.64
C CYS A 87 -3.00 1.96 -10.94
N GLY A 88 -1.87 1.90 -11.65
CA GLY A 88 -1.67 2.57 -12.94
C GLY A 88 -1.01 3.95 -12.85
N TYR A 89 -0.52 4.35 -11.69
CA TYR A 89 0.22 5.59 -11.48
C TYR A 89 1.72 5.34 -11.63
N GLU A 90 2.22 5.49 -12.85
CA GLU A 90 3.61 5.17 -13.18
C GLU A 90 4.59 6.25 -12.74
N ASP A 91 4.12 7.50 -12.63
CA ASP A 91 4.96 8.63 -12.24
C ASP A 91 5.02 8.84 -10.72
N ALA A 92 6.17 9.27 -10.22
CA ALA A 92 6.31 9.67 -8.84
C ALA A 92 5.53 10.96 -8.52
N ASP A 93 5.27 11.81 -9.51
CA ASP A 93 4.50 13.05 -9.38
C ASP A 93 3.05 12.78 -8.98
N ASP A 94 2.46 11.67 -9.42
CA ASP A 94 1.11 11.26 -9.06
C ASP A 94 0.93 11.04 -7.55
N LEU A 95 2.02 10.73 -6.85
CA LEU A 95 1.97 10.48 -5.41
C LEU A 95 1.58 11.70 -4.58
N ASP A 96 1.78 12.91 -5.08
CA ASP A 96 1.31 14.12 -4.38
C ASP A 96 -0.22 14.21 -4.38
N ALA A 97 -0.89 13.74 -5.43
CA ALA A 97 -2.34 13.61 -5.48
C ALA A 97 -2.85 12.46 -4.58
N LEU A 98 -2.11 11.34 -4.55
CA LEU A 98 -2.48 10.15 -3.77
C LEU A 98 -2.22 10.29 -2.27
N ARG A 99 -1.45 11.28 -1.82
CA ARG A 99 -1.09 11.48 -0.39
C ARG A 99 -2.27 11.52 0.55
N ASP A 100 -3.36 12.10 0.09
CA ASP A 100 -4.57 12.32 0.88
C ASP A 100 -5.73 11.43 0.45
N ASP A 101 -5.51 10.57 -0.56
CA ASP A 101 -6.53 9.62 -0.99
C ASP A 101 -6.87 8.64 0.15
N PRO A 102 -8.16 8.47 0.48
CA PRO A 102 -8.58 7.63 1.60
C PRO A 102 -8.27 6.15 1.40
N GLY A 103 -8.34 5.63 0.17
CA GLY A 103 -8.03 4.24 -0.15
C GLY A 103 -6.54 3.96 0.04
N PHE A 104 -5.67 4.80 -0.51
CA PHE A 104 -4.21 4.68 -0.33
C PHE A 104 -3.79 4.81 1.13
N ARG A 105 -4.38 5.75 1.88
CA ARG A 105 -4.09 5.91 3.31
C ARG A 105 -4.46 4.65 4.10
N LEU A 106 -5.64 4.09 3.85
CA LEU A 106 -6.08 2.83 4.47
C LEU A 106 -5.19 1.65 4.08
N ALA A 107 -4.81 1.55 2.80
CA ALA A 107 -3.92 0.51 2.30
C ALA A 107 -2.57 0.50 3.03
N LEU A 108 -2.07 1.70 3.40
CA LEU A 108 -0.84 1.86 4.19
C LEU A 108 -1.08 1.86 5.72
N GLY A 109 -2.25 1.46 6.18
CA GLY A 109 -2.56 1.38 7.60
C GLY A 109 -2.75 2.73 8.28
N LYS A 110 -3.08 3.79 7.53
CA LYS A 110 -3.31 5.14 8.05
C LYS A 110 -4.79 5.50 7.98
N LEU A 111 -5.25 6.31 8.93
CA LEU A 111 -6.63 6.78 8.92
C LEU A 111 -6.83 7.87 7.85
N PRO A 112 -7.94 7.84 7.08
CA PRO A 112 -8.18 8.79 6.00
C PRO A 112 -8.27 10.26 6.45
N GLY A 113 -8.67 10.48 7.69
CA GLY A 113 -8.98 11.82 8.20
C GLY A 113 -8.00 12.39 9.20
N SER A 114 -6.92 11.70 9.53
CA SER A 114 -6.03 12.13 10.61
C SER A 114 -4.58 11.68 10.39
N GLY A 115 -3.66 12.40 11.00
CA GLY A 115 -2.23 12.09 10.93
C GLY A 115 -1.55 12.64 9.68
N ALA A 116 -0.25 12.42 9.56
CA ALA A 116 0.55 12.82 8.42
C ALA A 116 0.10 12.12 7.14
N GLY A 117 0.15 12.81 6.01
CA GLY A 117 -0.05 12.24 4.68
C GLY A 117 0.97 11.14 4.35
N LEU A 118 0.88 10.58 3.17
CA LEU A 118 1.91 9.68 2.66
C LEU A 118 3.19 10.46 2.31
N ALA A 119 4.25 9.75 1.98
CA ALA A 119 5.49 10.38 1.53
C ALA A 119 5.23 11.28 0.31
N SER A 120 5.87 12.44 0.28
CA SER A 120 5.76 13.37 -0.84
C SER A 120 6.56 12.90 -2.05
N GLN A 121 6.22 13.41 -3.23
CA GLN A 121 6.94 13.17 -4.48
C GLN A 121 8.47 13.38 -4.33
N PRO A 122 8.97 14.49 -3.74
CA PRO A 122 10.43 14.64 -3.58
C PRO A 122 11.07 13.58 -2.69
N THR A 123 10.33 13.04 -1.73
CA THR A 123 10.83 11.93 -0.91
C THR A 123 10.90 10.66 -1.74
N MET A 124 9.89 10.42 -2.56
CA MET A 124 9.83 9.26 -3.45
C MET A 124 10.97 9.29 -4.48
N SER A 125 11.11 10.39 -5.22
CA SER A 125 12.18 10.55 -6.23
C SER A 125 13.58 10.38 -5.63
N ARG A 126 13.78 10.84 -4.40
CA ARG A 126 15.03 10.63 -3.69
C ARG A 126 15.33 9.15 -3.49
N TRP A 127 14.33 8.36 -3.11
CA TRP A 127 14.49 6.93 -2.89
C TRP A 127 14.56 6.11 -4.18
N GLU A 128 13.91 6.53 -5.25
CA GLU A 128 14.06 5.90 -6.57
C GLU A 128 15.49 6.04 -7.11
N ASN A 129 16.17 7.12 -6.76
CA ASN A 129 17.52 7.43 -7.23
C ASN A 129 18.64 7.10 -6.20
N ALA A 130 18.29 6.66 -4.99
CA ALA A 130 19.26 6.39 -3.94
C ALA A 130 20.01 5.06 -4.09
N PRO A 131 19.40 3.95 -4.58
CA PRO A 131 20.02 2.65 -4.53
C PRO A 131 21.31 2.59 -5.35
N THR A 132 22.36 2.06 -4.75
CA THR A 132 23.63 1.74 -5.41
C THR A 132 23.46 0.56 -6.36
N THR A 133 24.40 0.37 -7.30
CA THR A 133 24.41 -0.79 -8.22
C THR A 133 24.37 -2.13 -7.47
N ARG A 134 25.00 -2.21 -6.28
CA ARG A 134 24.94 -3.42 -5.45
C ARG A 134 23.55 -3.67 -4.88
N GLU A 135 22.87 -2.61 -4.47
CA GLU A 135 21.51 -2.70 -3.94
C GLU A 135 20.51 -3.02 -5.05
N LEU A 136 20.67 -2.43 -6.23
CA LEU A 136 19.89 -2.82 -7.41
C LEU A 136 20.02 -4.31 -7.74
N ALA A 137 21.25 -4.85 -7.68
CA ALA A 137 21.46 -6.28 -7.89
C ALA A 137 20.79 -7.14 -6.80
N LYS A 138 20.74 -6.68 -5.54
CA LYS A 138 20.01 -7.35 -4.46
C LYS A 138 18.50 -7.29 -4.69
N LEU A 139 17.96 -6.14 -5.09
CA LEU A 139 16.56 -5.95 -5.41
C LEU A 139 16.13 -6.89 -6.54
N MET A 140 16.89 -6.96 -7.64
CA MET A 140 16.61 -7.89 -8.74
C MET A 140 16.55 -9.35 -8.27
N ARG A 141 17.53 -9.78 -7.45
CA ARG A 141 17.53 -11.15 -6.89
C ARG A 141 16.33 -11.39 -5.96
N ALA A 142 15.98 -10.41 -5.15
CA ALA A 142 14.81 -10.51 -4.27
C ALA A 142 13.52 -10.62 -5.07
N MET A 143 13.36 -9.85 -6.14
CA MET A 143 12.21 -9.95 -7.04
C MET A 143 12.11 -11.32 -7.72
N ILE A 144 13.22 -11.84 -8.24
CA ILE A 144 13.26 -13.19 -8.80
C ILE A 144 12.88 -14.24 -7.75
N ALA A 145 13.41 -14.14 -6.54
CA ALA A 145 13.10 -15.06 -5.46
C ALA A 145 11.62 -15.00 -5.04
N ILE A 146 11.02 -13.80 -5.02
CA ILE A 146 9.59 -13.60 -4.74
C ILE A 146 8.76 -14.24 -5.84
N TYR A 147 9.12 -13.99 -7.11
CA TYR A 147 8.46 -14.58 -8.28
C TYR A 147 8.51 -16.11 -8.24
N CYS A 148 9.69 -16.70 -8.05
CA CYS A 148 9.83 -18.15 -7.97
C CYS A 148 9.03 -18.75 -6.80
N ALA A 149 8.98 -18.07 -5.65
CA ALA A 149 8.22 -18.54 -4.49
C ALA A 149 6.70 -18.46 -4.68
N SER A 150 6.21 -17.65 -5.61
CA SER A 150 4.78 -17.53 -5.92
C SER A 150 4.24 -18.69 -6.78
N TYR A 151 5.13 -19.49 -7.35
CA TYR A 151 4.74 -20.65 -8.14
C TYR A 151 4.88 -21.96 -7.33
N PRO A 152 4.01 -22.95 -7.55
CA PRO A 152 4.16 -24.27 -6.95
C PRO A 152 5.53 -24.89 -7.31
N ALA A 153 6.13 -25.56 -6.34
CA ALA A 153 7.41 -26.25 -6.53
C ALA A 153 7.33 -27.20 -7.75
N GLY A 154 8.11 -26.92 -8.79
CA GLY A 154 8.16 -27.70 -10.02
C GLY A 154 8.10 -26.91 -11.33
N LEU A 155 7.63 -25.65 -11.29
CA LEU A 155 7.63 -24.79 -12.50
C LEU A 155 8.89 -23.91 -12.63
N CYS A 156 9.56 -23.61 -11.54
CA CYS A 156 10.69 -22.66 -11.52
C CYS A 156 12.00 -23.24 -12.08
N CYS A 157 12.11 -24.56 -12.33
CA CYS A 157 13.33 -25.21 -12.82
C CYS A 157 13.39 -25.45 -14.33
N LYS A 158 12.54 -24.78 -15.11
CA LYS A 158 12.48 -24.99 -16.59
C LYS A 158 12.84 -23.74 -17.41
N LEU A 159 13.54 -22.78 -16.83
CA LEU A 159 14.11 -21.63 -17.56
C LEU A 159 15.62 -21.69 -17.56
#